data_43a040c6de924fe19164ec676d31c8df
#
_entry.id   43a040c6de924fe19164ec676d31c8df
#
_cell.length_a   1.000
_cell.length_b   1.000
_cell.length_c   1.000
_cell.angle_alpha   90.00
_cell.angle_beta   90.00
_cell.angle_gamma   90.00
#
_symmetry.space_group_name_H-M   'P 1'
#
loop_
_entity.id
_entity.type
_entity.pdbx_description
1 polymer ?
#
loop_
_entity_poly.entity_id
_entity_poly.type
_entity_poly.pdbx_seq_one_letter_code
_entity_poly.pdbx_strand_id
1 'polypeptide(L)'
;LMIRRPPRSTPKPSSAASDVYKRHSLDEHFPLRIWQTGSGTQTNMNVNEVIANRAIEILGGELGSKDPVHPNDHVNMGQSTNDTFPTAINISVVEEVVHNLLPKLEALRDGLNIKAKAFSKIIKLGRTHLQDATPLSLGQEFSGYVTAIDYGCKRIKNAIESCYSLAMGGTAVGTGINTMEGFGEKTAEAIANLTNLPFHTAENKFEALGGQDCIVELSGALKTVSVSLFKISNDIRWLSSGPRSGIGELILPANEPGSSIMPGKINPTQCEAMTMVCTQVMGNDTTITLAGASGNFELNVFRPVLAYNICLLYTSDAADEGLGVDLGGRRI
;
A
#
# COMPACT_ATOMS: atom_id res chain seq x y z
N LEU A 1 6.14 22.90 -8.07
CA LEU A 1 4.75 23.02 -7.61
C LEU A 1 4.64 22.31 -6.25
N MET A 2 4.50 23.09 -5.18
CA MET A 2 4.16 22.56 -3.87
C MET A 2 2.68 22.20 -3.89
N ILE A 3 2.35 20.91 -3.82
CA ILE A 3 1.00 20.47 -3.51
C ILE A 3 0.86 20.54 -1.99
N ARG A 4 0.20 21.56 -1.49
CA ARG A 4 -0.22 21.62 -0.08
C ARG A 4 -1.27 20.54 0.13
N ARG A 5 -1.08 19.69 1.15
CA ARG A 5 -2.11 18.75 1.59
C ARG A 5 -3.35 19.52 2.04
N PRO A 6 -4.58 19.07 1.73
CA PRO A 6 -5.79 19.66 2.27
C PRO A 6 -5.86 19.47 3.79
N PRO A 7 -6.52 20.39 4.53
CA PRO A 7 -6.67 20.28 5.98
C PRO A 7 -7.51 19.03 6.33
N ARG A 8 -6.97 18.20 7.21
CA ARG A 8 -7.62 16.98 7.70
C ARG A 8 -8.79 17.34 8.63
N SER A 9 -9.95 16.75 8.39
CA SER A 9 -11.00 16.63 9.41
C SER A 9 -10.51 15.68 10.51
N THR A 10 -10.52 16.15 11.75
CA THR A 10 -10.07 15.39 12.92
C THR A 10 -11.05 14.26 13.28
N PRO A 11 -10.71 12.97 13.07
CA PRO A 11 -11.43 11.86 13.70
C PRO A 11 -11.09 11.78 15.19
N LYS A 12 -12.01 11.29 16.01
CA LYS A 12 -11.74 10.99 17.43
C LYS A 12 -10.61 9.94 17.52
N PRO A 13 -9.60 10.14 18.38
CA PRO A 13 -8.42 9.29 18.41
C PRO A 13 -8.76 7.89 18.91
N SER A 14 -8.55 6.88 18.04
CA SER A 14 -8.28 5.51 18.47
C SER A 14 -6.83 5.40 18.91
N SER A 15 -6.45 4.36 19.64
CA SER A 15 -5.05 4.14 20.07
C SER A 15 -4.06 4.11 18.89
N ALA A 16 -4.48 3.59 17.73
CA ALA A 16 -3.73 3.62 16.49
C ALA A 16 -3.53 5.07 15.95
N ALA A 17 -4.53 5.95 16.09
CA ALA A 17 -4.42 7.35 15.71
C ALA A 17 -3.41 8.11 16.61
N SER A 18 -3.27 7.73 17.89
CA SER A 18 -2.26 8.34 18.77
C SER A 18 -0.83 7.95 18.38
N ASP A 19 -0.62 6.75 17.86
CA ASP A 19 0.70 6.32 17.37
C ASP A 19 1.06 6.95 16.03
N VAL A 20 0.08 7.12 15.14
CA VAL A 20 0.23 7.90 13.89
C VAL A 20 0.53 9.37 14.22
N TYR A 21 -0.14 9.96 15.22
CA TYR A 21 0.13 11.33 15.67
C TYR A 21 1.54 11.47 16.24
N LYS A 22 2.04 10.49 16.99
CA LYS A 22 3.41 10.48 17.50
C LYS A 22 4.45 10.36 16.37
N ARG A 23 4.16 9.59 15.33
CA ARG A 23 5.03 9.48 14.14
C ARG A 23 5.13 10.81 13.39
N HIS A 24 4.03 11.56 13.26
CA HIS A 24 4.02 12.88 12.61
C HIS A 24 4.78 13.95 13.36
N SER A 25 4.97 13.84 14.67
CA SER A 25 5.76 14.79 15.44
C SER A 25 7.27 14.74 15.14
N LEU A 26 7.73 13.72 14.42
CA LEU A 26 9.13 13.55 14.02
C LEU A 26 9.41 13.98 12.57
N ASP A 27 8.41 14.36 11.80
CA ASP A 27 8.56 14.70 10.37
C ASP A 27 9.56 15.83 10.12
N GLU A 28 9.69 16.79 11.07
CA GLU A 28 10.63 17.89 10.99
C GLU A 28 12.10 17.44 11.05
N HIS A 29 12.36 16.27 11.63
CA HIS A 29 13.68 15.66 11.70
C HIS A 29 14.10 14.97 10.38
N PHE A 30 13.18 14.83 9.43
CA PHE A 30 13.40 14.14 8.15
C PHE A 30 13.11 15.08 6.96
N PRO A 31 13.91 16.15 6.77
CA PRO A 31 13.63 17.21 5.78
C PRO A 31 14.01 16.82 4.35
N LEU A 32 14.50 15.60 4.13
CA LEU A 32 15.07 15.19 2.85
C LEU A 32 14.01 15.07 1.74
N ARG A 33 14.47 15.26 0.49
CA ARG A 33 13.65 15.05 -0.70
C ARG A 33 13.73 13.60 -1.15
N ILE A 34 12.67 13.10 -1.79
CA ILE A 34 12.57 11.68 -2.19
C ILE A 34 13.65 11.30 -3.20
N TRP A 35 13.91 12.13 -4.21
CA TRP A 35 14.80 11.83 -5.34
C TRP A 35 16.25 12.26 -5.12
N GLN A 36 16.79 12.22 -3.92
CA GLN A 36 18.14 12.73 -3.66
C GLN A 36 19.26 11.77 -4.07
N THR A 37 19.20 10.52 -3.62
CA THR A 37 20.15 9.46 -4.00
C THR A 37 19.41 8.18 -4.28
N GLY A 38 19.78 7.51 -5.37
CA GLY A 38 19.12 6.29 -5.81
C GLY A 38 19.30 5.10 -4.88
N SER A 39 20.40 5.06 -4.12
CA SER A 39 20.65 4.05 -3.09
C SER A 39 19.88 4.27 -1.79
N GLY A 40 19.43 5.51 -1.52
CA GLY A 40 18.79 5.89 -0.25
C GLY A 40 19.79 6.29 0.84
N THR A 41 21.07 6.52 0.52
CA THR A 41 22.11 6.81 1.52
C THR A 41 21.79 8.03 2.38
N GLN A 42 21.29 9.10 1.81
CA GLN A 42 20.95 10.29 2.60
C GLN A 42 19.82 10.01 3.59
N THR A 43 18.81 9.25 3.19
CA THR A 43 17.72 8.86 4.09
C THR A 43 18.23 7.99 5.24
N ASN A 44 19.06 6.98 4.96
CA ASN A 44 19.67 6.13 5.98
C ASN A 44 20.53 6.95 6.95
N MET A 45 21.37 7.85 6.44
CA MET A 45 22.22 8.69 7.28
C MET A 45 21.40 9.68 8.11
N ASN A 46 20.32 10.26 7.58
CA ASN A 46 19.44 11.10 8.35
C ASN A 46 18.81 10.34 9.54
N VAL A 47 18.34 9.10 9.32
CA VAL A 47 17.82 8.25 10.41
C VAL A 47 18.91 8.00 11.45
N ASN A 48 20.13 7.65 11.01
CA ASN A 48 21.26 7.40 11.91
C ASN A 48 21.62 8.66 12.73
N GLU A 49 21.58 9.84 12.13
CA GLU A 49 21.84 11.11 12.81
C GLU A 49 20.75 11.44 13.84
N VAL A 50 19.48 11.21 13.51
CA VAL A 50 18.37 11.40 14.46
C VAL A 50 18.51 10.46 15.65
N ILE A 51 18.83 9.20 15.43
CA ILE A 51 19.06 8.21 16.48
C ILE A 51 20.28 8.61 17.35
N ALA A 52 21.40 8.97 16.72
CA ALA A 52 22.61 9.39 17.43
C ALA A 52 22.36 10.64 18.30
N ASN A 53 21.71 11.65 17.75
CA ASN A 53 21.38 12.86 18.49
C ASN A 53 20.42 12.59 19.66
N ARG A 54 19.43 11.73 19.48
CA ARG A 54 18.55 11.34 20.59
C ARG A 54 19.30 10.58 21.69
N ALA A 55 20.22 9.72 21.32
CA ALA A 55 21.07 9.01 22.28
C ALA A 55 22.01 9.98 23.04
N ILE A 56 22.63 10.94 22.33
CA ILE A 56 23.48 11.98 22.92
C ILE A 56 22.67 12.81 23.92
N GLU A 57 21.45 13.24 23.58
CA GLU A 57 20.57 13.97 24.47
C GLU A 57 20.24 13.18 25.76
N ILE A 58 19.91 11.90 25.64
CA ILE A 58 19.63 11.02 26.78
C ILE A 58 20.86 10.89 27.71
N LEU A 59 22.05 10.88 27.13
CA LEU A 59 23.32 10.78 27.84
C LEU A 59 23.82 12.14 28.37
N GLY A 60 23.09 13.24 28.13
CA GLY A 60 23.44 14.57 28.61
C GLY A 60 24.55 15.26 27.81
N GLY A 61 24.82 14.84 26.58
CA GLY A 61 25.80 15.43 25.67
C GLY A 61 25.21 16.59 24.85
N GLU A 62 26.07 17.22 24.04
CA GLU A 62 25.69 18.33 23.15
C GLU A 62 25.18 17.77 21.79
N LEU A 63 23.98 18.18 21.38
CA LEU A 63 23.40 17.79 20.11
C LEU A 63 24.29 18.19 18.93
N GLY A 64 24.51 17.28 17.98
CA GLY A 64 25.35 17.49 16.82
C GLY A 64 26.87 17.25 17.06
N SER A 65 27.28 17.03 18.31
CA SER A 65 28.71 16.80 18.67
C SER A 65 29.24 15.48 18.11
N LYS A 66 28.38 14.48 17.85
CA LYS A 66 28.73 13.09 17.53
C LYS A 66 29.47 12.35 18.64
N ASP A 67 29.45 12.89 19.85
CA ASP A 67 30.04 12.35 21.07
C ASP A 67 28.98 12.34 22.22
N PRO A 68 28.78 11.28 22.95
CA PRO A 68 29.48 9.97 22.90
C PRO A 68 28.95 8.99 21.85
N VAL A 69 27.94 9.34 21.01
CA VAL A 69 27.36 8.45 19.99
C VAL A 69 27.56 9.03 18.58
N HIS A 70 28.33 8.30 17.76
CA HIS A 70 28.57 8.69 16.38
C HIS A 70 27.55 8.00 15.43
N PRO A 71 26.88 8.71 14.49
CA PRO A 71 25.84 8.13 13.65
C PRO A 71 26.35 7.03 12.73
N ASN A 72 27.58 7.17 12.18
CA ASN A 72 28.12 6.14 11.29
C ASN A 72 28.80 5.01 12.06
N ASP A 73 29.65 5.34 13.05
CA ASP A 73 30.52 4.35 13.69
C ASP A 73 29.81 3.52 14.74
N HIS A 74 28.73 4.06 15.35
CA HIS A 74 27.94 3.36 16.37
C HIS A 74 26.57 2.94 15.85
N VAL A 75 25.75 3.85 15.31
CA VAL A 75 24.37 3.54 14.88
C VAL A 75 24.37 2.69 13.62
N ASN A 76 25.21 3.00 12.63
CA ASN A 76 25.29 2.27 11.37
C ASN A 76 26.30 1.10 11.41
N MET A 77 26.82 0.75 12.60
CA MET A 77 27.83 -0.30 12.73
C MET A 77 27.35 -1.64 12.16
N GLY A 78 28.19 -2.25 11.32
CA GLY A 78 27.90 -3.54 10.68
C GLY A 78 26.83 -3.49 9.60
N GLN A 79 26.43 -2.33 9.16
CA GLN A 79 25.39 -2.08 8.16
C GLN A 79 25.92 -1.27 6.96
N SER A 80 25.18 -1.31 5.88
CA SER A 80 25.30 -0.40 4.74
C SER A 80 23.91 0.09 4.36
N THR A 81 23.79 1.26 3.76
CA THR A 81 22.53 1.68 3.14
C THR A 81 22.05 0.66 2.10
N ASN A 82 23.02 -0.04 1.47
CA ASN A 82 22.71 -1.00 0.41
C ASN A 82 21.88 -2.18 0.87
N ASP A 83 22.05 -2.63 2.11
CA ASP A 83 21.22 -3.68 2.72
C ASP A 83 20.08 -3.14 3.61
N THR A 84 20.30 -2.02 4.30
CA THR A 84 19.32 -1.42 5.21
C THR A 84 18.11 -0.85 4.47
N PHE A 85 18.32 -0.14 3.38
CA PHE A 85 17.23 0.56 2.68
C PHE A 85 16.23 -0.40 2.00
N PRO A 86 16.65 -1.45 1.25
CA PRO A 86 15.69 -2.44 0.74
C PRO A 86 15.01 -3.24 1.85
N THR A 87 15.72 -3.52 2.95
CA THR A 87 15.11 -4.13 4.14
C THR A 87 13.98 -3.25 4.68
N ALA A 88 14.21 -1.95 4.82
CA ALA A 88 13.19 -1.01 5.29
C ALA A 88 11.99 -0.90 4.32
N ILE A 89 12.23 -0.95 3.00
CA ILE A 89 11.14 -1.00 2.00
C ILE A 89 10.28 -2.25 2.23
N ASN A 90 10.89 -3.42 2.31
CA ASN A 90 10.17 -4.68 2.48
C ASN A 90 9.33 -4.68 3.76
N ILE A 91 9.90 -4.26 4.89
CA ILE A 91 9.17 -4.19 6.17
C ILE A 91 7.97 -3.25 6.06
N SER A 92 8.19 -2.02 5.58
CA SER A 92 7.13 -1.01 5.49
C SER A 92 5.99 -1.45 4.58
N VAL A 93 6.32 -2.08 3.45
CA VAL A 93 5.33 -2.55 2.48
C VAL A 93 4.52 -3.72 3.05
N VAL A 94 5.18 -4.69 3.66
CA VAL A 94 4.50 -5.86 4.22
C VAL A 94 3.59 -5.47 5.38
N GLU A 95 4.06 -4.62 6.31
CA GLU A 95 3.24 -4.15 7.42
C GLU A 95 1.97 -3.45 6.93
N GLU A 96 2.10 -2.55 5.95
CA GLU A 96 0.96 -1.81 5.41
C GLU A 96 -0.02 -2.73 4.67
N VAL A 97 0.49 -3.66 3.88
CA VAL A 97 -0.35 -4.61 3.15
C VAL A 97 -1.10 -5.55 4.10
N VAL A 98 -0.42 -6.09 5.10
CA VAL A 98 -1.02 -7.06 6.03
C VAL A 98 -1.99 -6.41 7.00
N HIS A 99 -1.63 -5.25 7.56
CA HIS A 99 -2.40 -4.63 8.63
C HIS A 99 -3.46 -3.64 8.14
N ASN A 100 -3.32 -3.09 6.94
CA ASN A 100 -4.25 -2.09 6.43
C ASN A 100 -4.95 -2.53 5.13
N LEU A 101 -4.23 -2.87 4.07
CA LEU A 101 -4.82 -3.12 2.77
C LEU A 101 -5.66 -4.42 2.73
N LEU A 102 -5.11 -5.55 3.15
CA LEU A 102 -5.81 -6.84 3.12
C LEU A 102 -7.09 -6.83 3.94
N PRO A 103 -7.12 -6.32 5.18
CA PRO A 103 -8.37 -6.22 5.95
C PRO A 103 -9.45 -5.39 5.25
N LYS A 104 -9.09 -4.29 4.58
CA LYS A 104 -10.05 -3.45 3.84
C LYS A 104 -10.59 -4.15 2.58
N LEU A 105 -9.74 -4.86 1.84
CA LEU A 105 -10.18 -5.67 0.71
C LEU A 105 -11.09 -6.83 1.14
N GLU A 106 -10.78 -7.46 2.25
CA GLU A 106 -11.62 -8.51 2.84
C GLU A 106 -12.97 -7.95 3.31
N ALA A 107 -13.00 -6.77 3.93
CA ALA A 107 -14.23 -6.10 4.31
C ALA A 107 -15.10 -5.74 3.09
N LEU A 108 -14.49 -5.24 2.01
CA LEU A 108 -15.19 -4.97 0.74
C LEU A 108 -15.78 -6.25 0.15
N ARG A 109 -14.97 -7.33 0.07
CA ARG A 109 -15.44 -8.65 -0.37
C ARG A 109 -16.65 -9.11 0.43
N ASP A 110 -16.59 -9.00 1.74
CA ASP A 110 -17.66 -9.46 2.63
C ASP A 110 -18.91 -8.59 2.49
N GLY A 111 -18.76 -7.28 2.31
CA GLY A 111 -19.86 -6.38 1.99
C GLY A 111 -20.57 -6.75 0.69
N LEU A 112 -19.81 -7.01 -0.37
CA LEU A 112 -20.38 -7.47 -1.64
C LEU A 112 -21.03 -8.85 -1.51
N ASN A 113 -20.50 -9.73 -0.66
CA ASN A 113 -21.09 -11.05 -0.39
C ASN A 113 -22.45 -10.95 0.33
N ILE A 114 -22.59 -9.99 1.25
CA ILE A 114 -23.89 -9.69 1.88
C ILE A 114 -24.91 -9.28 0.80
N LYS A 115 -24.51 -8.41 -0.14
CA LYS A 115 -25.37 -8.00 -1.26
C LYS A 115 -25.67 -9.18 -2.21
N ALA A 116 -24.69 -10.01 -2.54
CA ALA A 116 -24.90 -11.19 -3.36
C ALA A 116 -25.98 -12.11 -2.77
N LYS A 117 -25.95 -12.34 -1.46
CA LYS A 117 -26.97 -13.13 -0.74
C LYS A 117 -28.33 -12.44 -0.75
N ALA A 118 -28.39 -11.14 -0.47
CA ALA A 118 -29.65 -10.38 -0.44
C ALA A 118 -30.33 -10.34 -1.82
N PHE A 119 -29.55 -10.28 -2.90
CA PHE A 119 -30.04 -10.18 -4.26
C PHE A 119 -30.25 -11.55 -4.95
N SER A 120 -30.09 -12.65 -4.24
CA SER A 120 -30.15 -14.02 -4.80
C SER A 120 -31.44 -14.36 -5.52
N LYS A 121 -32.57 -13.73 -5.14
CA LYS A 121 -33.91 -13.95 -5.73
C LYS A 121 -34.33 -12.88 -6.74
N ILE A 122 -33.51 -11.87 -6.98
CA ILE A 122 -33.79 -10.80 -7.94
C ILE A 122 -33.36 -11.25 -9.31
N ILE A 123 -34.33 -11.62 -10.18
CA ILE A 123 -34.04 -12.04 -11.55
C ILE A 123 -33.90 -10.80 -12.44
N LYS A 124 -32.85 -10.81 -13.25
CA LYS A 124 -32.55 -9.77 -14.24
C LYS A 124 -32.07 -10.38 -15.56
N LEU A 125 -31.98 -9.56 -16.59
CA LEU A 125 -31.26 -9.95 -17.79
C LEU A 125 -29.75 -9.81 -17.60
N GLY A 126 -29.00 -10.84 -17.99
CA GLY A 126 -27.58 -10.75 -18.20
C GLY A 126 -27.27 -9.88 -19.42
N ARG A 127 -26.05 -9.35 -19.50
CA ARG A 127 -25.59 -8.57 -20.65
C ARG A 127 -24.24 -9.08 -21.14
N THR A 128 -24.16 -9.29 -22.45
CA THR A 128 -22.92 -9.52 -23.19
C THR A 128 -22.84 -8.49 -24.30
N HIS A 129 -21.66 -7.89 -24.51
CA HIS A 129 -21.50 -6.77 -25.44
C HIS A 129 -22.41 -5.56 -25.11
N LEU A 130 -22.83 -5.41 -23.84
CA LEU A 130 -23.86 -4.47 -23.38
C LEU A 130 -25.25 -4.69 -24.01
N GLN A 131 -25.47 -5.83 -24.67
CA GLN A 131 -26.74 -6.24 -25.25
C GLN A 131 -27.43 -7.26 -24.32
N ASP A 132 -28.75 -7.32 -24.41
CA ASP A 132 -29.57 -8.26 -23.65
C ASP A 132 -29.16 -9.71 -23.93
N ALA A 133 -28.99 -10.50 -22.87
CA ALA A 133 -28.63 -11.90 -22.92
C ALA A 133 -29.59 -12.75 -22.08
N THR A 134 -29.14 -13.91 -21.63
CA THR A 134 -29.96 -14.84 -20.83
C THR A 134 -30.19 -14.34 -19.40
N PRO A 135 -31.31 -14.73 -18.75
CA PRO A 135 -31.58 -14.36 -17.36
C PRO A 135 -30.55 -14.94 -16.38
N LEU A 136 -30.28 -14.17 -15.33
CA LEU A 136 -29.55 -14.58 -14.13
C LEU A 136 -30.13 -13.85 -12.91
N SER A 137 -29.71 -14.22 -11.70
CA SER A 137 -30.00 -13.39 -10.56
C SER A 137 -28.95 -12.30 -10.36
N LEU A 138 -29.37 -11.14 -9.84
CA LEU A 138 -28.44 -10.07 -9.45
C LEU A 138 -27.42 -10.57 -8.42
N GLY A 139 -27.82 -11.52 -7.55
CA GLY A 139 -26.92 -12.18 -6.61
C GLY A 139 -25.82 -13.00 -7.30
N GLN A 140 -26.12 -13.68 -8.42
CA GLN A 140 -25.09 -14.38 -9.20
C GLN A 140 -24.10 -13.41 -9.82
N GLU A 141 -24.53 -12.27 -10.32
CA GLU A 141 -23.66 -11.21 -10.84
C GLU A 141 -22.71 -10.69 -9.76
N PHE A 142 -23.26 -10.35 -8.57
CA PHE A 142 -22.45 -9.91 -7.43
C PHE A 142 -21.49 -10.99 -6.91
N SER A 143 -21.85 -12.26 -6.98
CA SER A 143 -20.97 -13.37 -6.58
C SER A 143 -19.69 -13.43 -7.41
N GLY A 144 -19.76 -13.03 -8.68
CA GLY A 144 -18.58 -12.87 -9.53
C GLY A 144 -17.63 -11.77 -9.01
N TYR A 145 -18.17 -10.66 -8.52
CA TYR A 145 -17.37 -9.58 -7.91
C TYR A 145 -16.69 -10.05 -6.62
N VAL A 146 -17.43 -10.75 -5.76
CA VAL A 146 -16.88 -11.35 -4.53
C VAL A 146 -15.70 -12.26 -4.84
N THR A 147 -15.86 -13.16 -5.80
CA THR A 147 -14.82 -14.11 -6.18
C THR A 147 -13.59 -13.41 -6.77
N ALA A 148 -13.77 -12.34 -7.56
CA ALA A 148 -12.67 -11.57 -8.12
C ALA A 148 -11.80 -10.93 -7.02
N ILE A 149 -12.41 -10.37 -5.98
CA ILE A 149 -11.69 -9.79 -4.85
C ILE A 149 -11.04 -10.87 -3.99
N ASP A 150 -11.72 -11.98 -3.72
CA ASP A 150 -11.15 -13.11 -2.96
C ASP A 150 -9.88 -13.66 -3.64
N TYR A 151 -9.91 -13.83 -4.96
CA TYR A 151 -8.72 -14.19 -5.71
C TYR A 151 -7.65 -13.11 -5.70
N GLY A 152 -8.06 -11.83 -5.67
CA GLY A 152 -7.16 -10.70 -5.49
C GLY A 152 -6.40 -10.77 -4.17
N CYS A 153 -7.11 -10.98 -3.06
CA CYS A 153 -6.49 -11.15 -1.74
C CYS A 153 -5.51 -12.33 -1.70
N LYS A 154 -5.86 -13.46 -2.34
CA LYS A 154 -4.95 -14.62 -2.44
C LYS A 154 -3.67 -14.29 -3.22
N ARG A 155 -3.78 -13.54 -4.33
CA ARG A 155 -2.60 -13.09 -5.10
C ARG A 155 -1.69 -12.20 -4.28
N ILE A 156 -2.25 -11.25 -3.56
CA ILE A 156 -1.46 -10.37 -2.67
C ILE A 156 -0.77 -11.20 -1.58
N LYS A 157 -1.50 -12.10 -0.91
CA LYS A 157 -0.92 -12.99 0.13
C LYS A 157 0.22 -13.85 -0.40
N ASN A 158 0.14 -14.32 -1.63
CA ASN A 158 1.24 -15.07 -2.25
C ASN A 158 2.42 -14.17 -2.61
N ALA A 159 2.17 -12.98 -3.13
CA ALA A 159 3.23 -12.07 -3.57
C ALA A 159 4.05 -11.50 -2.39
N ILE A 160 3.43 -11.28 -1.22
CA ILE A 160 4.18 -10.77 -0.06
C ILE A 160 5.14 -11.79 0.55
N GLU A 161 5.01 -13.09 0.24
CA GLU A 161 5.92 -14.11 0.75
C GLU A 161 7.39 -13.81 0.39
N SER A 162 7.63 -13.35 -0.84
CA SER A 162 8.97 -12.95 -1.29
C SER A 162 9.49 -11.71 -0.55
N CYS A 163 8.60 -10.84 -0.08
CA CYS A 163 8.98 -9.62 0.64
C CYS A 163 9.42 -9.87 2.09
N TYR A 164 9.16 -11.05 2.67
CA TYR A 164 9.67 -11.40 3.99
C TYR A 164 11.18 -11.66 4.02
N SER A 165 11.80 -11.85 2.87
CA SER A 165 13.23 -12.09 2.71
C SER A 165 14.02 -10.79 2.77
N LEU A 166 14.89 -10.62 3.78
CA LEU A 166 15.57 -9.36 4.06
C LEU A 166 17.03 -9.34 3.61
N ALA A 167 17.42 -8.24 2.96
CA ALA A 167 18.79 -8.00 2.50
C ALA A 167 19.78 -7.75 3.64
N MET A 168 19.31 -7.39 4.83
CA MET A 168 20.15 -7.05 5.99
C MET A 168 21.22 -8.10 6.27
N GLY A 169 22.44 -7.64 6.53
CA GLY A 169 23.63 -8.47 6.70
C GLY A 169 24.46 -8.67 5.44
N GLY A 170 23.95 -8.24 4.25
CA GLY A 170 24.73 -8.25 3.00
C GLY A 170 25.78 -7.15 2.94
N THR A 171 25.58 -6.09 3.71
CA THR A 171 26.39 -4.87 3.74
C THR A 171 26.53 -4.20 2.37
N ALA A 172 27.75 -3.89 1.93
CA ALA A 172 27.97 -3.06 0.74
C ALA A 172 27.58 -3.73 -0.58
N VAL A 173 27.91 -5.02 -0.75
CA VAL A 173 27.76 -5.74 -2.03
C VAL A 173 27.20 -7.18 -1.88
N GLY A 174 26.79 -7.57 -0.68
CA GLY A 174 26.23 -8.91 -0.43
C GLY A 174 27.17 -9.89 0.28
N THR A 175 28.44 -9.53 0.50
CA THR A 175 29.46 -10.39 1.13
C THR A 175 29.44 -10.36 2.65
N GLY A 176 28.70 -9.43 3.28
CA GLY A 176 28.69 -9.25 4.72
C GLY A 176 29.99 -8.69 5.30
N ILE A 177 30.78 -7.96 4.50
CA ILE A 177 32.02 -7.35 4.97
C ILE A 177 31.75 -6.36 6.11
N ASN A 178 32.58 -6.39 7.15
CA ASN A 178 32.49 -5.55 8.36
C ASN A 178 31.24 -5.80 9.24
N THR A 179 30.56 -6.91 9.07
CA THR A 179 29.48 -7.32 9.99
C THR A 179 29.88 -8.54 10.81
N MET A 180 29.18 -8.77 11.92
CA MET A 180 29.39 -9.94 12.76
C MET A 180 28.70 -11.17 12.15
N GLU A 181 29.25 -12.34 12.38
CA GLU A 181 28.63 -13.61 12.01
C GLU A 181 27.23 -13.74 12.63
N GLY A 182 26.26 -14.14 11.82
CA GLY A 182 24.87 -14.26 12.25
C GLY A 182 24.12 -12.93 12.42
N PHE A 183 24.69 -11.78 11.99
CA PHE A 183 24.05 -10.48 12.15
C PHE A 183 22.74 -10.39 11.35
N GLY A 184 22.72 -10.88 10.11
CA GLY A 184 21.53 -10.87 9.25
C GLY A 184 20.38 -11.67 9.85
N GLU A 185 20.67 -12.87 10.34
CA GLU A 185 19.72 -13.78 10.97
C GLU A 185 19.13 -13.18 12.24
N LYS A 186 20.00 -12.69 13.14
CA LYS A 186 19.57 -12.08 14.41
C LYS A 186 18.75 -10.81 14.20
N THR A 187 19.11 -10.00 13.20
CA THR A 187 18.35 -8.79 12.87
C THR A 187 16.98 -9.15 12.29
N ALA A 188 16.93 -10.11 11.39
CA ALA A 188 15.65 -10.58 10.83
C ALA A 188 14.74 -11.19 11.92
N GLU A 189 15.30 -11.98 12.84
CA GLU A 189 14.57 -12.51 13.99
C GLU A 189 14.04 -11.38 14.91
N ALA A 190 14.85 -10.38 15.20
CA ALA A 190 14.42 -9.22 15.98
C ALA A 190 13.28 -8.46 15.30
N ILE A 191 13.36 -8.26 13.98
CA ILE A 191 12.31 -7.63 13.18
C ILE A 191 11.04 -8.48 13.21
N ALA A 192 11.16 -9.80 13.01
CA ALA A 192 10.02 -10.72 13.06
C ALA A 192 9.30 -10.66 14.43
N ASN A 193 10.06 -10.61 15.51
CA ASN A 193 9.51 -10.50 16.86
C ASN A 193 8.83 -9.13 17.11
N LEU A 194 9.39 -8.03 16.59
CA LEU A 194 8.83 -6.68 16.75
C LEU A 194 7.54 -6.47 15.95
N THR A 195 7.48 -7.04 14.74
CA THR A 195 6.35 -6.88 13.83
C THR A 195 5.31 -7.99 13.95
N ASN A 196 5.66 -9.09 14.58
CA ASN A 196 4.90 -10.35 14.59
C ASN A 196 4.61 -10.87 13.16
N LEU A 197 5.56 -10.68 12.25
CA LEU A 197 5.51 -11.11 10.87
C LEU A 197 6.72 -12.02 10.55
N PRO A 198 6.62 -12.97 9.61
CA PRO A 198 7.61 -14.03 9.43
C PRO A 198 8.85 -13.58 8.64
N PHE A 199 9.41 -12.42 8.96
CA PHE A 199 10.62 -11.94 8.32
C PHE A 199 11.80 -12.86 8.61
N HIS A 200 12.61 -13.09 7.59
CA HIS A 200 13.80 -13.92 7.64
C HIS A 200 14.94 -13.31 6.80
N THR A 201 16.16 -13.78 7.08
CA THR A 201 17.32 -13.34 6.29
C THR A 201 17.29 -13.95 4.89
N ALA A 202 17.61 -13.16 3.86
CA ALA A 202 17.67 -13.64 2.48
C ALA A 202 18.76 -14.71 2.32
N GLU A 203 18.46 -15.80 1.62
CA GLU A 203 19.41 -16.88 1.33
C GLU A 203 20.56 -16.36 0.46
N ASN A 204 20.24 -15.49 -0.51
CA ASN A 204 21.22 -14.87 -1.40
C ASN A 204 21.20 -13.35 -1.23
N LYS A 205 22.23 -12.80 -0.58
CA LYS A 205 22.36 -11.36 -0.36
C LYS A 205 22.68 -10.56 -1.62
N PHE A 206 23.25 -11.19 -2.64
CA PHE A 206 23.56 -10.52 -3.91
C PHE A 206 22.28 -10.21 -4.68
N GLU A 207 21.35 -11.17 -4.73
CA GLU A 207 20.03 -10.95 -5.32
C GLU A 207 19.25 -9.89 -4.51
N ALA A 208 19.19 -10.02 -3.18
CA ALA A 208 18.46 -9.12 -2.31
C ALA A 208 18.96 -7.66 -2.32
N LEU A 209 20.22 -7.43 -2.70
CA LEU A 209 20.79 -6.08 -2.87
C LEU A 209 20.58 -5.56 -4.30
N GLY A 210 20.84 -6.39 -5.31
CA GLY A 210 20.81 -6.00 -6.72
C GLY A 210 19.41 -6.00 -7.32
N GLY A 211 18.58 -6.95 -6.90
CA GLY A 211 17.20 -7.13 -7.33
C GLY A 211 16.18 -6.32 -6.50
N GLN A 212 14.98 -6.25 -6.99
CA GLN A 212 13.79 -5.73 -6.28
C GLN A 212 12.54 -6.47 -6.78
N ASP A 213 12.70 -7.71 -7.18
CA ASP A 213 11.69 -8.52 -7.85
C ASP A 213 10.47 -8.76 -6.97
N CYS A 214 10.65 -8.89 -5.65
CA CYS A 214 9.56 -9.01 -4.68
C CYS A 214 8.61 -7.80 -4.71
N ILE A 215 9.13 -6.60 -4.86
CA ILE A 215 8.32 -5.36 -4.96
C ILE A 215 7.62 -5.28 -6.32
N VAL A 216 8.26 -5.71 -7.40
CA VAL A 216 7.66 -5.78 -8.74
C VAL A 216 6.53 -6.80 -8.78
N GLU A 217 6.73 -7.99 -8.19
CA GLU A 217 5.72 -9.04 -8.09
C GLU A 217 4.49 -8.56 -7.31
N LEU A 218 4.72 -7.96 -6.15
CA LEU A 218 3.63 -7.41 -5.33
C LEU A 218 2.87 -6.31 -6.06
N SER A 219 3.58 -5.41 -6.75
CA SER A 219 2.97 -4.37 -7.60
C SER A 219 2.08 -4.97 -8.68
N GLY A 220 2.53 -6.03 -9.35
CA GLY A 220 1.74 -6.78 -10.33
C GLY A 220 0.47 -7.40 -9.76
N ALA A 221 0.54 -7.91 -8.52
CA ALA A 221 -0.64 -8.42 -7.81
C ALA A 221 -1.63 -7.30 -7.47
N LEU A 222 -1.15 -6.16 -6.98
CA LEU A 222 -1.95 -4.97 -6.68
C LEU A 222 -2.61 -4.39 -7.95
N LYS A 223 -1.87 -4.32 -9.05
CA LYS A 223 -2.44 -3.95 -10.36
C LYS A 223 -3.56 -4.89 -10.76
N THR A 224 -3.40 -6.20 -10.58
CA THR A 224 -4.45 -7.17 -10.94
C THR A 224 -5.72 -6.95 -10.12
N VAL A 225 -5.59 -6.65 -8.82
CA VAL A 225 -6.73 -6.27 -7.97
C VAL A 225 -7.39 -5.00 -8.48
N SER A 226 -6.60 -3.99 -8.83
CA SER A 226 -7.10 -2.72 -9.37
C SER A 226 -7.87 -2.90 -10.68
N VAL A 227 -7.44 -3.80 -11.56
CA VAL A 227 -8.20 -4.16 -12.77
C VAL A 227 -9.57 -4.72 -12.42
N SER A 228 -9.64 -5.61 -11.41
CA SER A 228 -10.92 -6.16 -10.93
C SER A 228 -11.82 -5.09 -10.32
N LEU A 229 -11.28 -4.24 -9.45
CA LEU A 229 -12.03 -3.15 -8.82
C LEU A 229 -12.51 -2.10 -9.83
N PHE A 230 -11.70 -1.78 -10.83
CA PHE A 230 -12.07 -0.90 -11.94
C PHE A 230 -13.30 -1.44 -12.70
N LYS A 231 -13.25 -2.73 -13.05
CA LYS A 231 -14.37 -3.41 -13.72
C LYS A 231 -15.62 -3.41 -12.86
N ILE A 232 -15.53 -3.79 -11.59
CA ILE A 232 -16.65 -3.83 -10.64
C ILE A 232 -17.29 -2.45 -10.50
N SER A 233 -16.47 -1.42 -10.31
CA SER A 233 -16.93 -0.03 -10.18
C SER A 233 -17.66 0.46 -11.42
N ASN A 234 -17.19 0.12 -12.62
CA ASN A 234 -17.87 0.47 -13.87
C ASN A 234 -19.19 -0.29 -14.03
N ASP A 235 -19.25 -1.56 -13.70
CA ASP A 235 -20.50 -2.33 -13.75
C ASP A 235 -21.55 -1.69 -12.82
N ILE A 236 -21.17 -1.37 -11.59
CA ILE A 236 -22.07 -0.71 -10.62
C ILE A 236 -22.55 0.66 -11.15
N ARG A 237 -21.66 1.44 -11.78
CA ARG A 237 -22.04 2.70 -12.44
C ARG A 237 -23.05 2.50 -13.55
N TRP A 238 -22.85 1.51 -14.41
CA TRP A 238 -23.79 1.17 -15.46
C TRP A 238 -25.14 0.71 -14.89
N LEU A 239 -25.13 -0.20 -13.93
CA LEU A 239 -26.36 -0.72 -13.30
C LEU A 239 -27.16 0.38 -12.57
N SER A 240 -26.50 1.41 -12.06
CA SER A 240 -27.13 2.54 -11.38
C SER A 240 -27.45 3.72 -12.29
N SER A 241 -27.15 3.64 -13.58
CA SER A 241 -27.33 4.74 -14.51
C SER A 241 -28.82 5.09 -14.75
N GLY A 242 -29.11 6.34 -14.88
CA GLY A 242 -30.47 6.84 -15.12
C GLY A 242 -31.05 7.59 -13.92
N PRO A 243 -32.19 7.12 -13.32
CA PRO A 243 -32.90 5.86 -13.61
C PRO A 243 -33.84 5.87 -14.83
N ARG A 244 -34.24 7.05 -15.33
CA ARG A 244 -35.28 7.13 -16.38
C ARG A 244 -34.79 6.79 -17.78
N SER A 245 -33.56 7.19 -18.12
CA SER A 245 -32.96 7.01 -19.45
C SER A 245 -31.67 6.22 -19.38
N GLY A 246 -31.51 5.38 -18.38
CA GLY A 246 -30.41 4.47 -18.19
C GLY A 246 -30.89 3.09 -17.79
N ILE A 247 -29.98 2.28 -17.26
CA ILE A 247 -30.28 0.89 -16.83
C ILE A 247 -31.15 0.86 -15.59
N GLY A 248 -30.81 1.62 -14.54
CA GLY A 248 -31.63 1.82 -13.35
C GLY A 248 -31.91 0.56 -12.52
N GLU A 249 -31.04 -0.45 -12.58
CA GLU A 249 -31.18 -1.69 -11.81
C GLU A 249 -30.69 -1.59 -10.36
N LEU A 250 -29.81 -0.62 -10.08
CA LEU A 250 -29.32 -0.33 -8.74
C LEU A 250 -29.65 1.11 -8.33
N ILE A 251 -29.98 1.29 -7.08
CA ILE A 251 -30.10 2.60 -6.43
C ILE A 251 -28.92 2.76 -5.48
N LEU A 252 -28.07 3.74 -5.73
CA LEU A 252 -26.94 4.06 -4.88
C LEU A 252 -27.34 4.99 -3.74
N PRO A 253 -26.68 4.93 -2.57
CA PRO A 253 -26.91 5.88 -1.49
C PRO A 253 -26.50 7.30 -1.93
N ALA A 254 -27.24 8.30 -1.44
CA ALA A 254 -26.92 9.71 -1.65
C ALA A 254 -25.86 10.14 -0.62
N ASN A 255 -24.61 9.88 -0.89
CA ASN A 255 -23.50 10.19 0.02
C ASN A 255 -23.14 11.67 0.05
N GLU A 256 -23.54 12.41 -1.00
CA GLU A 256 -23.28 13.84 -1.14
C GLU A 256 -24.40 14.54 -1.92
N PRO A 257 -24.51 15.87 -1.84
CA PRO A 257 -25.43 16.63 -2.68
C PRO A 257 -25.04 16.48 -4.17
N GLY A 258 -25.92 15.88 -4.99
CA GLY A 258 -25.58 15.55 -6.38
C GLY A 258 -25.43 16.79 -7.28
N SER A 259 -26.45 17.63 -7.34
CA SER A 259 -26.44 18.82 -8.21
C SER A 259 -27.35 19.91 -7.65
N SER A 260 -26.91 21.16 -7.66
CA SER A 260 -27.72 22.31 -7.24
C SER A 260 -28.89 22.62 -8.18
N ILE A 261 -28.78 22.27 -9.47
CA ILE A 261 -29.78 22.55 -10.51
C ILE A 261 -30.61 21.33 -10.91
N MET A 262 -30.27 20.14 -10.45
CA MET A 262 -30.98 18.89 -10.75
C MET A 262 -31.31 18.14 -9.44
N PRO A 263 -32.37 18.53 -8.72
CA PRO A 263 -32.72 17.90 -7.45
C PRO A 263 -32.94 16.39 -7.61
N GLY A 264 -32.42 15.59 -6.67
CA GLY A 264 -32.53 14.14 -6.68
C GLY A 264 -31.58 13.40 -7.63
N LYS A 265 -30.65 14.10 -8.28
CA LYS A 265 -29.58 13.47 -9.06
C LYS A 265 -28.51 12.92 -8.12
N ILE A 266 -28.40 11.59 -8.05
CA ILE A 266 -27.38 10.88 -7.25
C ILE A 266 -26.27 10.44 -8.21
N ASN A 267 -25.05 10.92 -7.99
CA ASN A 267 -23.88 10.53 -8.78
C ASN A 267 -23.16 9.33 -8.16
N PRO A 268 -22.57 8.42 -8.96
CA PRO A 268 -21.82 7.28 -8.47
C PRO A 268 -20.37 7.66 -8.09
N THR A 269 -20.19 8.73 -7.29
CA THR A 269 -18.89 9.36 -7.02
C THR A 269 -17.88 8.45 -6.38
N GLN A 270 -18.32 7.53 -5.53
CA GLN A 270 -17.43 6.52 -4.91
C GLN A 270 -16.86 5.55 -5.96
N CYS A 271 -17.69 5.12 -6.91
CA CYS A 271 -17.23 4.30 -8.02
C CYS A 271 -16.29 5.08 -8.96
N GLU A 272 -16.52 6.39 -9.13
CA GLU A 272 -15.64 7.27 -9.90
C GLU A 272 -14.28 7.42 -9.21
N ALA A 273 -14.26 7.68 -7.90
CA ALA A 273 -13.05 7.73 -7.10
C ALA A 273 -12.26 6.42 -7.22
N MET A 274 -12.93 5.28 -7.06
CA MET A 274 -12.29 3.96 -7.21
C MET A 274 -11.65 3.78 -8.60
N THR A 275 -12.33 4.20 -9.68
CA THR A 275 -11.73 4.08 -11.03
C THR A 275 -10.52 4.99 -11.21
N MET A 276 -10.50 6.19 -10.61
CA MET A 276 -9.33 7.07 -10.62
C MET A 276 -8.14 6.46 -9.86
N VAL A 277 -8.38 5.91 -8.66
CA VAL A 277 -7.36 5.22 -7.87
C VAL A 277 -6.79 4.03 -8.63
N CYS A 278 -7.64 3.18 -9.18
CA CYS A 278 -7.22 2.02 -9.97
C CYS A 278 -6.34 2.43 -11.18
N THR A 279 -6.68 3.53 -11.84
CA THR A 279 -5.88 4.07 -12.95
C THR A 279 -4.50 4.50 -12.49
N GLN A 280 -4.41 5.19 -11.34
CA GLN A 280 -3.14 5.61 -10.75
C GLN A 280 -2.27 4.39 -10.37
N VAL A 281 -2.87 3.36 -9.76
CA VAL A 281 -2.19 2.11 -9.42
C VAL A 281 -1.59 1.45 -10.66
N MET A 282 -2.34 1.35 -11.77
CA MET A 282 -1.85 0.79 -13.03
C MET A 282 -0.66 1.59 -13.60
N GLY A 283 -0.70 2.93 -13.50
CA GLY A 283 0.41 3.80 -13.91
C GLY A 283 1.66 3.61 -13.04
N ASN A 284 1.48 3.54 -11.73
CA ASN A 284 2.58 3.33 -10.78
C ASN A 284 3.26 1.96 -10.98
N ASP A 285 2.51 0.90 -11.30
CA ASP A 285 3.06 -0.41 -11.60
C ASP A 285 4.05 -0.39 -12.77
N THR A 286 3.76 0.37 -13.81
CA THR A 286 4.70 0.56 -14.92
C THR A 286 6.01 1.22 -14.44
N THR A 287 5.91 2.23 -13.59
CA THR A 287 7.07 2.90 -13.00
C THR A 287 7.88 1.94 -12.11
N ILE A 288 7.21 1.13 -11.29
CA ILE A 288 7.86 0.12 -10.43
C ILE A 288 8.58 -0.93 -11.27
N THR A 289 7.96 -1.41 -12.35
CA THR A 289 8.57 -2.38 -13.26
C THR A 289 9.86 -1.85 -13.86
N LEU A 290 9.87 -0.61 -14.37
CA LEU A 290 11.07 0.03 -14.92
C LEU A 290 12.14 0.26 -13.84
N ALA A 291 11.72 0.66 -12.64
CA ALA A 291 12.63 0.88 -11.53
C ALA A 291 13.25 -0.45 -11.03
N GLY A 292 12.49 -1.54 -10.98
CA GLY A 292 13.01 -2.87 -10.67
C GLY A 292 14.05 -3.33 -11.68
N ALA A 293 13.79 -3.11 -12.98
CA ALA A 293 14.72 -3.45 -14.06
C ALA A 293 15.98 -2.58 -14.13
N SER A 294 16.08 -1.51 -13.33
CA SER A 294 17.20 -0.55 -13.36
C SER A 294 18.34 -0.90 -12.40
N GLY A 295 18.35 -2.10 -11.82
CA GLY A 295 19.50 -2.62 -11.07
C GLY A 295 20.71 -2.88 -11.95
N ASN A 296 21.90 -2.61 -11.39
CA ASN A 296 23.17 -2.89 -12.07
C ASN A 296 24.10 -3.58 -11.08
N PHE A 297 24.53 -4.80 -11.40
CA PHE A 297 25.38 -5.61 -10.53
C PHE A 297 24.77 -5.73 -9.12
N GLU A 298 25.46 -5.31 -8.07
CA GLU A 298 25.07 -5.52 -6.68
C GLU A 298 24.21 -4.38 -6.09
N LEU A 299 23.70 -3.45 -6.93
CA LEU A 299 22.90 -2.31 -6.45
C LEU A 299 21.83 -1.89 -7.43
N ASN A 300 20.62 -1.70 -6.91
CA ASN A 300 19.58 -0.96 -7.61
C ASN A 300 19.52 0.49 -7.08
N VAL A 301 19.74 1.47 -7.98
CA VAL A 301 19.74 2.89 -7.63
C VAL A 301 18.40 3.60 -7.89
N PHE A 302 17.33 2.84 -8.15
CA PHE A 302 15.95 3.34 -8.29
C PHE A 302 15.09 3.03 -7.06
N ARG A 303 15.69 2.65 -5.94
CA ARG A 303 14.99 2.31 -4.70
C ARG A 303 14.02 3.39 -4.20
N PRO A 304 14.35 4.70 -4.22
CA PRO A 304 13.38 5.73 -3.85
C PRO A 304 12.18 5.77 -4.80
N VAL A 305 12.36 5.45 -6.09
CA VAL A 305 11.26 5.35 -7.06
C VAL A 305 10.35 4.17 -6.72
N LEU A 306 10.94 3.01 -6.40
CA LEU A 306 10.19 1.82 -5.95
C LEU A 306 9.40 2.13 -4.68
N ALA A 307 10.06 2.64 -3.63
CA ALA A 307 9.44 2.96 -2.36
C ALA A 307 8.29 3.96 -2.52
N TYR A 308 8.50 5.06 -3.23
CA TYR A 308 7.48 6.08 -3.43
C TYR A 308 6.26 5.56 -4.17
N ASN A 309 6.47 4.83 -5.27
CA ASN A 309 5.36 4.36 -6.08
C ASN A 309 4.61 3.20 -5.42
N ILE A 310 5.31 2.27 -4.76
CA ILE A 310 4.63 1.18 -4.03
C ILE A 310 3.82 1.75 -2.85
N CYS A 311 4.34 2.75 -2.11
CA CYS A 311 3.61 3.44 -1.07
C CYS A 311 2.31 4.07 -1.59
N LEU A 312 2.33 4.70 -2.76
CA LEU A 312 1.13 5.26 -3.38
C LEU A 312 0.09 4.19 -3.78
N LEU A 313 0.50 2.93 -4.01
CA LEU A 313 -0.42 1.85 -4.37
C LEU A 313 -1.31 1.42 -3.20
N TYR A 314 -0.82 1.45 -1.98
CA TYR A 314 -1.54 1.00 -0.80
C TYR A 314 -1.99 2.14 0.13
N THR A 315 -1.36 3.31 0.04
CA THR A 315 -1.75 4.51 0.81
C THR A 315 -2.69 5.44 0.04
N SER A 316 -3.24 5.00 -1.09
CA SER A 316 -4.29 5.78 -1.71
C SER A 316 -5.47 5.83 -0.76
N ASP A 317 -5.46 6.84 0.12
CA ASP A 317 -6.50 7.16 1.12
C ASP A 317 -7.92 7.21 0.51
N ALA A 318 -7.98 7.29 -0.81
CA ALA A 318 -9.22 7.13 -1.56
C ALA A 318 -9.90 5.76 -1.36
N ALA A 319 -9.17 4.72 -0.96
CA ALA A 319 -9.80 3.46 -0.53
C ALA A 319 -10.49 3.62 0.83
N ASP A 320 -10.00 4.50 1.70
CA ASP A 320 -10.60 4.74 3.03
C ASP A 320 -11.73 5.76 2.98
N GLU A 321 -11.61 6.79 2.15
CA GLU A 321 -12.65 7.81 1.97
C GLU A 321 -13.63 7.45 0.85
N GLY A 322 -13.17 6.73 -0.19
CA GLY A 322 -13.94 6.41 -1.38
C GLY A 322 -14.87 5.21 -1.23
N LEU A 323 -14.62 4.29 -0.33
CA LEU A 323 -15.48 3.16 0.00
C LEU A 323 -16.29 3.39 1.27
N GLY A 324 -16.60 4.64 1.61
CA GLY A 324 -17.65 4.98 2.57
C GLY A 324 -18.99 4.36 2.18
N VAL A 325 -18.95 3.09 1.81
CA VAL A 325 -20.10 2.23 1.74
C VAL A 325 -20.50 2.04 3.19
N ASP A 326 -21.43 2.85 3.66
CA ASP A 326 -22.17 2.53 4.86
C ASP A 326 -22.81 1.16 4.63
N LEU A 327 -22.07 0.10 4.99
CA LEU A 327 -22.54 -1.28 5.00
C LEU A 327 -23.56 -1.51 6.09
N GLY A 328 -23.83 -0.47 6.90
CA GLY A 328 -24.89 -0.37 7.88
C GLY A 328 -26.24 -0.18 7.22
N GLY A 329 -26.82 -1.27 6.81
CA GLY A 329 -28.23 -1.58 6.80
C GLY A 329 -29.25 -0.51 6.43
N ARG A 330 -29.16 0.16 5.29
CA ARG A 330 -30.35 0.78 4.68
C ARG A 330 -30.48 0.32 3.23
N ARG A 331 -31.69 -0.16 2.94
CA ARG A 331 -32.20 -0.72 1.70
C ARG A 331 -31.60 -0.06 0.44
N ILE A 332 -31.00 -0.90 -0.36
CA ILE A 332 -30.87 -0.68 -1.80
C ILE A 332 -32.19 -1.07 -2.44
#